data_d0de392081b427a1874f268b6fdbcbd4
#
_entry.id   d0de392081b427a1874f268b6fdbcbd4
#
_cell.length_a   1.000
_cell.length_b   1.000
_cell.length_c   1.000
_cell.angle_alpha   90.00
_cell.angle_beta   90.00
_cell.angle_gamma   90.00
#
_symmetry.space_group_name_H-M   'P 1'
#
loop_
_entity.id
_entity.type
_entity.pdbx_description
1 polymer ?
#
loop_
_entity_poly.entity_id
_entity_poly.type
_entity_poly.pdbx_seq_one_letter_code
_entity_poly.pdbx_strand_id
1 'polypeptide(L)' 'MSETRAALFEENYRVLAVESQRLTIRGVRSGEVLTIVNPNPETPLSPSEYPPGKLIALHDPGEEALN' A
#
# COMPACT_ATOMS: atom_id res chain seq x y z
N MET A 1 1.57 -19.46 3.66
CA MET A 1 2.34 -19.09 4.85
C MET A 1 1.79 -17.87 5.51
N SER A 2 1.37 -18.02 6.74
CA SER A 2 0.78 -16.90 7.46
C SER A 2 1.79 -15.82 7.80
N GLU A 3 3.06 -16.18 7.89
CA GLU A 3 4.08 -15.18 8.21
C GLU A 3 4.21 -14.13 7.12
N THR A 4 3.97 -14.52 5.87
CA THR A 4 4.06 -13.57 4.78
C THR A 4 3.07 -12.43 4.97
N ARG A 5 1.88 -12.77 5.43
CA ARG A 5 0.85 -11.77 5.61
C ARG A 5 1.21 -10.79 6.72
N ALA A 6 1.74 -11.32 7.83
CA ALA A 6 2.15 -10.46 8.93
C ALA A 6 3.26 -9.52 8.50
N ALA A 7 4.17 -10.00 7.66
CA ALA A 7 5.28 -9.17 7.22
C ALA A 7 4.83 -7.99 6.39
N LEU A 8 3.70 -8.12 5.67
CA LEU A 8 3.19 -7.02 4.87
C LEU A 8 2.88 -5.79 5.71
N PHE A 9 2.47 -6.00 6.96
CA PHE A 9 2.05 -4.88 7.81
C PHE A 9 3.16 -4.46 8.77
N GLU A 10 4.34 -5.05 8.65
CA GLU A 10 5.44 -4.75 9.55
C GLU A 10 6.56 -3.96 8.90
N GLU A 11 6.40 -3.56 7.65
CA GLU A 11 7.42 -2.75 6.99
C GLU A 11 6.76 -1.58 6.29
N ASN A 12 7.57 -0.59 6.00
CA ASN A 12 7.12 0.54 5.20
C ASN A 12 7.29 0.22 3.73
N TYR A 13 6.55 0.94 2.92
CA TYR A 13 6.60 0.78 1.47
C TYR A 13 6.85 2.12 0.82
N ARG A 14 7.57 2.08 -0.28
CA ARG A 14 7.87 3.28 -1.07
C ARG A 14 7.00 3.28 -2.30
N VAL A 15 6.36 4.41 -2.56
CA VAL A 15 5.51 4.55 -3.73
C VAL A 15 6.39 4.56 -4.98
N LEU A 16 6.11 3.67 -5.92
CA LEU A 16 6.81 3.61 -7.20
C LEU A 16 6.03 4.34 -8.28
N ALA A 17 4.72 4.13 -8.31
CA ALA A 17 3.87 4.74 -9.34
C ALA A 17 2.45 4.84 -8.80
N VAL A 18 1.74 5.85 -9.28
CA VAL A 18 0.34 6.05 -8.89
C VAL A 18 -0.49 6.26 -10.14
N GLU A 19 -1.60 5.53 -10.22
CA GLU A 19 -2.62 5.74 -11.25
C GLU A 19 -3.92 6.02 -10.54
N SER A 20 -4.92 6.48 -11.30
CA SER A 20 -6.17 6.87 -10.66
C SER A 20 -6.81 5.72 -9.89
N GLN A 21 -6.62 4.48 -10.33
CA GLN A 21 -7.27 3.33 -9.71
C GLN A 21 -6.28 2.33 -9.12
N ARG A 22 -4.98 2.57 -9.24
CA ARG A 22 -3.98 1.62 -8.74
C ARG A 22 -2.78 2.34 -8.18
N LEU A 23 -2.18 1.73 -7.16
CA LEU A 23 -0.99 2.25 -6.52
C LEU A 23 0.04 1.14 -6.48
N THR A 24 1.21 1.39 -7.05
CA THR A 24 2.29 0.43 -7.05
C THR A 24 3.32 0.83 -6.01
N ILE A 25 3.63 -0.08 -5.11
CA ILE A 25 4.53 0.20 -4.01
C ILE A 25 5.55 -0.93 -3.89
N ARG A 26 6.64 -0.63 -3.19
CA ARG A 26 7.71 -1.60 -2.98
C ARG A 26 8.12 -1.59 -1.53
N GLY A 27 8.24 -2.78 -0.95
CA GLY A 27 8.68 -2.92 0.44
C GLY A 27 10.10 -2.45 0.61
N VAL A 28 10.32 -1.63 1.62
CA VAL A 28 11.63 -1.07 1.87
C VAL A 28 12.62 -2.15 2.30
N ARG A 29 12.14 -3.13 3.05
CA ARG A 29 13.00 -4.20 3.55
C ARG A 29 12.99 -5.42 2.65
N SER A 30 11.82 -5.83 2.21
CA SER A 30 11.69 -7.06 1.44
C SER A 30 11.99 -6.85 -0.04
N GLY A 31 11.78 -5.63 -0.54
CA GLY A 31 11.89 -5.37 -1.97
C GLY A 31 10.71 -5.88 -2.77
N GLU A 32 9.69 -6.37 -2.11
CA GLU A 32 8.54 -6.94 -2.77
C GLU A 32 7.66 -5.85 -3.36
N VAL A 33 7.22 -6.02 -4.61
CA VAL A 33 6.40 -5.05 -5.29
C VAL A 33 4.94 -5.48 -5.20
N LEU A 34 4.10 -4.55 -4.75
CA LEU A 34 2.68 -4.81 -4.59
C LEU A 34 1.88 -3.78 -5.38
N THR A 35 0.73 -4.20 -5.87
CA THR A 35 -0.22 -3.30 -6.52
C THR A 35 -1.50 -3.27 -5.71
N ILE A 36 -1.87 -2.08 -5.26
CA ILE A 36 -3.07 -1.88 -4.48
C ILE A 36 -4.12 -1.26 -5.36
N VAL A 37 -5.27 -1.92 -5.46
CA VAL A 37 -6.39 -1.41 -6.24
C VAL A 37 -7.18 -0.43 -5.37
N ASN A 38 -7.52 0.71 -5.94
CA ASN A 38 -8.28 1.72 -5.23
C ASN A 38 -9.67 1.16 -4.90
N PRO A 39 -10.03 1.04 -3.63
CA PRO A 39 -11.34 0.48 -3.26
C PRO A 39 -12.48 1.45 -3.51
N ASN A 40 -12.18 2.71 -3.73
CA ASN A 40 -13.21 3.73 -3.91
C ASN A 40 -12.97 4.44 -5.24
N PRO A 41 -13.56 3.93 -6.33
CA PRO A 41 -13.31 4.52 -7.65
C PRO A 41 -13.80 5.95 -7.80
N GLU A 42 -14.68 6.40 -6.92
CA GLU A 42 -15.16 7.78 -6.97
C GLU A 42 -14.14 8.76 -6.42
N THR A 43 -13.12 8.26 -5.75
CA THR A 43 -12.07 9.10 -5.19
C THR A 43 -10.75 8.65 -5.78
N PRO A 44 -10.38 9.14 -6.96
CA PRO A 44 -9.16 8.67 -7.62
C PRO A 44 -7.92 8.97 -6.80
N LEU A 45 -6.95 8.09 -6.90
CA LEU A 45 -5.64 8.33 -6.32
C LEU A 45 -4.94 9.42 -7.11
N SER A 46 -4.08 10.17 -6.45
CA SER A 46 -3.39 11.26 -7.13
C SER A 46 -1.93 11.31 -6.70
N PRO A 47 -1.05 11.81 -7.58
CA PRO A 47 0.35 11.96 -7.22
C PRO A 47 0.59 12.97 -6.10
N SER A 48 -0.36 13.87 -5.85
CA SER A 48 -0.19 14.80 -4.75
C SER A 48 -0.38 14.10 -3.41
N GLU A 49 -1.20 13.07 -3.36
CA GLU A 49 -1.36 12.27 -2.14
C GLU A 49 -0.29 11.20 -2.01
N TYR A 50 0.11 10.62 -3.13
CA TYR A 50 1.07 9.53 -3.14
C TYR A 50 2.17 9.81 -4.15
N PRO A 51 3.00 10.82 -3.89
CA PRO A 51 4.09 11.11 -4.83
C PRO A 51 5.09 9.97 -4.84
N PRO A 52 5.68 9.68 -6.01
CA PRO A 52 6.71 8.65 -6.07
C PRO A 52 7.81 8.92 -5.06
N GLY A 53 8.23 7.87 -4.36
CA GLY A 53 9.23 7.97 -3.31
C GLY A 53 8.66 8.17 -1.93
N LYS A 54 7.37 8.44 -1.79
CA LYS A 54 6.77 8.61 -0.48
C LYS A 54 6.74 7.28 0.26
N LEU A 55 6.98 7.33 1.57
CA LEU A 55 6.89 6.16 2.41
C LEU A 55 5.50 6.06 3.01
N ILE A 56 4.93 4.87 2.93
CA ILE A 56 3.62 4.59 3.51
C ILE A 56 3.68 3.28 4.27
N ALA A 57 2.71 3.08 5.14
CA ALA A 57 2.57 1.83 5.87
C ALA A 57 1.20 1.25 5.55
N LEU A 58 1.15 -0.08 5.49
CA LEU A 58 -0.13 -0.76 5.26
C LEU A 58 -0.74 -1.12 6.61
N HIS A 59 -2.05 -1.11 6.66
CA HIS A 59 -2.80 -1.46 7.86
C HIS A 59 -3.61 -2.72 7.60
N ASP A 60 -3.66 -3.58 8.60
CA ASP A 60 -4.46 -4.78 8.51
C ASP A 60 -5.94 -4.40 8.56
N PRO A 61 -6.69 -4.60 7.47
CA PRO A 61 -8.10 -4.23 7.50
C PRO A 61 -8.90 -5.03 8.51
N GLY A 62 -8.41 -6.20 8.90
CA GLY A 62 -9.10 -6.97 9.91
C GLY A 62 -9.09 -6.32 11.27
N GLU A 63 -8.01 -5.60 11.58
CA GLU A 63 -7.93 -4.90 12.85
C GLU A 63 -8.95 -3.77 12.92
N GLU A 64 -9.12 -3.06 11.83
CA GLU A 64 -10.08 -1.98 11.80
C GLU A 64 -11.50 -2.47 11.90
N ALA A 65 -11.75 -3.64 11.35
CA ALA A 65 -13.09 -4.21 11.38
C ALA A 65 -13.54 -4.57 12.79
N LEU A 66 -12.60 -4.75 13.70
CA LEU A 66 -12.93 -5.10 15.07
C LEU A 66 -13.41 -3.90 15.88
N ASN A 67 -13.21 -2.73 15.39
CA ASN A 67 -13.66 -1.54 16.08
C ASN A 67 -15.09 -1.19 15.74
#